data_99a86023a10afecf8c036e0db5d5ef13
#
_entry.id   99a86023a10afecf8c036e0db5d5ef13
#
_cell.length_a   1.000
_cell.length_b   1.000
_cell.length_c   1.000
_cell.angle_alpha   90.00
_cell.angle_beta   90.00
_cell.angle_gamma   90.00
#
_symmetry.space_group_name_H-M   'P 1'
#
loop_
_entity.id
_entity.type
_entity.pdbx_description
1 polymer ?
#
loop_
_entity_poly.entity_id
_entity_poly.type
_entity_poly.pdbx_seq_one_letter_code
_entity_poly.pdbx_strand_id
1 'polypeptide(L)'
;ILICTTGIGMCIAANKVNGIRCSLCHDAYSAEMTRRHNDANVLALGAHSLTDEQTDRIVETWLDTSFEGDRPGLERHKRRVNKITEYEKRIKEDALV
;
A
#
# COMPACT_ATOMS: atom_id res chain seq x y z
N ILE A 1 6.85 7.59 1.64
CA ILE A 1 7.71 6.40 1.82
C ILE A 1 8.19 6.36 3.26
N LEU A 2 8.04 5.23 3.91
CA LEU A 2 8.44 5.00 5.30
C LEU A 2 9.51 3.91 5.34
N ILE A 3 10.53 4.12 6.17
CA ILE A 3 11.64 3.17 6.30
C ILE A 3 11.92 2.91 7.77
N CYS A 4 12.03 1.64 8.14
CA CYS A 4 12.56 1.23 9.44
C CYS A 4 13.37 -0.05 9.25
N THR A 5 13.78 -0.71 10.32
CA THR A 5 14.66 -1.87 10.23
C THR A 5 14.12 -2.97 9.31
N THR A 6 12.86 -3.36 9.51
CA THR A 6 12.17 -4.36 8.68
C THR A 6 11.06 -3.78 7.81
N GLY A 7 10.65 -2.55 8.08
CA GLY A 7 9.48 -1.91 7.46
C GLY A 7 8.15 -2.35 8.07
N ILE A 8 8.15 -3.40 8.88
CA ILE A 8 6.91 -3.99 9.41
C ILE A 8 6.23 -3.05 10.39
N GLY A 9 6.95 -2.53 11.37
CA GLY A 9 6.36 -1.66 12.40
C GLY A 9 5.79 -0.38 11.79
N MET A 10 6.50 0.25 10.86
CA MET A 10 6.03 1.45 10.19
C MET A 10 4.81 1.17 9.32
N CYS A 11 4.77 0.00 8.69
CA CYS A 11 3.60 -0.41 7.90
C CYS A 11 2.36 -0.55 8.80
N ILE A 12 2.51 -1.23 9.93
CA ILE A 12 1.39 -1.40 10.88
C ILE A 12 0.91 -0.04 11.39
N ALA A 13 1.84 0.81 11.81
CA ALA A 13 1.51 2.14 12.35
C ALA A 13 0.81 3.01 11.29
N ALA A 14 1.32 3.04 10.07
CA ALA A 14 0.74 3.83 8.99
C ALA A 14 -0.71 3.41 8.71
N ASN A 15 -0.99 2.11 8.72
CA ASN A 15 -2.32 1.59 8.43
C ASN A 15 -3.36 1.85 9.55
N LYS A 16 -2.94 2.39 10.69
CA LYS A 16 -3.86 2.86 11.72
C LYS A 16 -4.43 4.25 11.41
N VAL A 17 -3.88 4.95 10.44
CA VAL A 17 -4.32 6.29 10.05
C VAL A 17 -5.37 6.17 8.94
N ASN A 18 -6.51 6.85 9.11
CA ASN A 18 -7.59 6.83 8.13
C ASN A 18 -7.10 7.30 6.76
N GLY A 19 -7.49 6.56 5.73
CA GLY A 19 -7.14 6.89 4.34
C GLY A 19 -5.78 6.37 3.90
N ILE A 20 -5.00 5.76 4.80
CA ILE A 20 -3.69 5.22 4.47
C ILE A 20 -3.81 3.74 4.09
N ARG A 21 -3.30 3.41 2.91
CA ARG A 21 -3.12 2.03 2.45
C ARG A 21 -1.62 1.82 2.25
N CYS A 22 -0.96 1.45 3.34
CA CYS A 22 0.48 1.22 3.36
C CYS A 22 0.79 -0.23 3.01
N SER A 23 1.73 -0.42 2.10
CA SER A 23 2.22 -1.74 1.71
C SER A 23 3.69 -1.89 2.06
N LEU A 24 4.01 -2.99 2.71
CA LEU A 24 5.38 -3.42 2.92
C LEU A 24 5.82 -4.19 1.67
N CYS A 25 6.76 -3.64 0.92
CA CYS A 25 7.25 -4.27 -0.29
C CYS A 25 8.68 -4.73 -0.11
N HIS A 26 8.97 -5.94 -0.57
CA HIS A 26 10.28 -6.57 -0.48
C HIS A 26 10.86 -6.92 -1.85
N ASP A 27 10.12 -6.66 -2.92
CA ASP A 27 10.56 -6.83 -4.32
C ASP A 27 9.77 -5.92 -5.25
N ALA A 28 10.21 -5.84 -6.50
CA ALA A 28 9.54 -5.02 -7.52
C ALA A 28 8.14 -5.55 -7.84
N TYR A 29 7.94 -6.88 -7.78
CA TYR A 29 6.63 -7.47 -8.05
C TYR A 29 5.58 -7.03 -7.03
N SER A 30 5.90 -7.07 -5.73
CA SER A 30 4.97 -6.61 -4.70
C SER A 30 4.69 -5.11 -4.82
N ALA A 31 5.70 -4.32 -5.19
CA ALA A 31 5.53 -2.88 -5.42
C ALA A 31 4.58 -2.60 -6.59
N GLU A 32 4.73 -3.34 -7.68
CA GLU A 32 3.86 -3.21 -8.84
C GLU A 32 2.42 -3.62 -8.52
N MET A 33 2.25 -4.80 -7.92
CA MET A 33 0.92 -5.35 -7.64
C MET A 33 0.14 -4.51 -6.64
N THR A 34 0.78 -4.00 -5.60
CA THR A 34 0.08 -3.18 -4.61
C THR A 34 -0.40 -1.85 -5.19
N ARG A 35 0.32 -1.30 -6.17
CA ARG A 35 -0.14 -0.11 -6.89
C ARG A 35 -1.27 -0.44 -7.85
N ARG A 36 -1.07 -1.46 -8.67
CA ARG A 36 -2.05 -1.85 -9.71
C ARG A 36 -3.38 -2.29 -9.12
N HIS A 37 -3.36 -3.06 -8.04
CA HIS A 37 -4.55 -3.73 -7.51
C HIS A 37 -5.09 -3.12 -6.23
N ASN A 38 -4.24 -2.61 -5.35
CA ASN A 38 -4.64 -2.14 -4.02
C ASN A 38 -4.69 -0.61 -3.90
N ASP A 39 -4.25 0.10 -4.91
CA ASP A 39 -4.15 1.57 -4.87
C ASP A 39 -3.41 2.02 -3.61
N ALA A 40 -2.31 1.35 -3.29
CA ALA A 40 -1.48 1.70 -2.14
C ALA A 40 -0.96 3.13 -2.29
N ASN A 41 -1.05 3.90 -1.22
CA ASN A 41 -0.61 5.30 -1.22
C ASN A 41 0.57 5.57 -0.29
N VAL A 42 1.03 4.58 0.46
CA VAL A 42 2.23 4.64 1.27
C VAL A 42 3.04 3.35 1.06
N LEU A 43 4.34 3.51 0.90
CA LEU A 43 5.28 2.40 0.74
C LEU A 43 6.13 2.29 1.99
N ALA A 44 6.20 1.12 2.59
CA ALA A 44 7.11 0.83 3.72
C ALA A 44 8.24 -0.09 3.26
N LEU A 45 9.44 0.21 3.69
CA LEU A 45 10.66 -0.50 3.32
C LEU A 45 11.48 -0.88 4.56
N GLY A 46 12.14 -2.03 4.49
CA GLY A 46 13.04 -2.50 5.52
C GLY A 46 14.50 -2.21 5.16
N ALA A 47 15.13 -1.31 5.90
CA ALA A 47 16.51 -0.91 5.63
C ALA A 47 17.51 -2.07 5.77
N HIS A 48 17.23 -3.02 6.68
CA HIS A 48 18.11 -4.18 6.90
C HIS A 48 17.76 -5.39 6.05
N SER A 49 16.63 -5.34 5.37
CA SER A 49 16.13 -6.48 4.57
C SER A 49 16.49 -6.36 3.09
N LEU A 50 16.94 -5.19 2.66
CA LEU A 50 17.11 -4.86 1.24
C LEU A 50 18.50 -4.31 0.97
N THR A 51 19.05 -4.64 -0.20
CA THR A 51 20.21 -3.94 -0.73
C THR A 51 19.78 -2.59 -1.31
N ASP A 52 20.74 -1.70 -1.55
CA ASP A 52 20.45 -0.40 -2.17
C ASP A 52 19.83 -0.58 -3.56
N GLU A 53 20.33 -1.54 -4.33
CA GLU A 53 19.80 -1.84 -5.67
C GLU A 53 18.35 -2.33 -5.62
N GLN A 54 18.04 -3.21 -4.67
CA GLN A 54 16.67 -3.68 -4.46
C GLN A 54 15.74 -2.54 -4.07
N THR A 55 16.19 -1.68 -3.15
CA THR A 55 15.43 -0.51 -2.70
C THR A 55 15.11 0.41 -3.87
N ASP A 56 16.10 0.74 -4.69
CA ASP A 56 15.94 1.62 -5.84
C ASP A 56 14.92 1.05 -6.83
N ARG A 57 15.01 -0.25 -7.11
CA ARG A 57 14.08 -0.92 -8.01
C ARG A 57 12.64 -0.90 -7.48
N ILE A 58 12.46 -1.16 -6.20
CA ILE A 58 11.15 -1.13 -5.54
C ILE A 58 10.55 0.27 -5.64
N VAL A 59 11.31 1.30 -5.28
CA VAL A 59 10.85 2.69 -5.28
C VAL A 59 10.48 3.14 -6.69
N GLU A 60 11.34 2.88 -7.68
CA GLU A 60 11.06 3.23 -9.07
C GLU A 60 9.78 2.56 -9.57
N THR A 61 9.66 1.26 -9.36
CA THR A 61 8.48 0.50 -9.77
C THR A 61 7.21 1.05 -9.11
N TRP A 62 7.27 1.33 -7.80
CA TRP A 62 6.14 1.85 -7.05
C TRP A 62 5.69 3.21 -7.56
N LEU A 63 6.64 4.11 -7.81
CA LEU A 63 6.34 5.46 -8.31
C LEU A 63 5.80 5.46 -9.75
N ASP A 64 6.28 4.55 -10.58
CA ASP A 64 5.92 4.50 -12.01
C ASP A 64 4.64 3.71 -12.31
N THR A 65 4.06 3.05 -11.32
CA THR A 65 2.91 2.18 -11.52
C THR A 65 1.62 2.86 -11.09
N SER A 66 0.62 2.86 -11.99
CA SER A 66 -0.71 3.43 -11.71
C SER A 66 -1.71 2.37 -11.29
N PHE A 67 -2.77 2.81 -10.61
CA PHE A 67 -3.90 1.96 -10.26
C PHE A 67 -4.69 1.57 -11.51
N GLU A 68 -5.05 0.29 -11.62
CA GLU A 68 -5.78 -0.25 -12.77
C GLU A 68 -7.31 -0.27 -12.57
N GLY A 69 -7.78 -0.03 -11.36
CA GLY A 69 -9.21 -0.19 -11.04
C GLY A 69 -10.15 0.74 -11.78
N ASP A 70 -9.63 1.78 -12.44
CA ASP A 70 -10.44 2.69 -13.26
C ASP A 70 -10.51 2.25 -14.73
N ARG A 71 -9.77 1.21 -15.12
CA ARG A 71 -9.76 0.71 -16.49
C ARG A 71 -10.95 -0.20 -16.76
N PRO A 72 -11.54 -0.15 -17.97
CA PRO A 72 -12.61 -1.08 -18.35
C PRO A 72 -12.17 -2.55 -18.22
N GLY A 73 -13.00 -3.36 -17.57
CA GLY A 73 -12.73 -4.77 -17.32
C GLY A 73 -11.91 -5.06 -16.05
N LEU A 74 -11.42 -4.02 -15.39
CA LEU A 74 -10.58 -4.15 -14.17
C LEU A 74 -11.23 -3.53 -12.94
N GLU A 75 -12.52 -3.21 -13.00
CA GLU A 75 -13.28 -2.55 -11.93
C GLU A 75 -13.33 -3.39 -10.64
N ARG A 76 -13.07 -4.69 -10.71
CA ARG A 76 -13.01 -5.57 -9.53
C ARG A 76 -11.99 -5.07 -8.50
N HIS A 77 -10.87 -4.48 -8.96
CA HIS A 77 -9.85 -3.94 -8.07
C HIS A 77 -10.36 -2.73 -7.31
N LYS A 78 -11.08 -1.85 -7.99
CA LYS A 78 -11.71 -0.68 -7.36
C LYS A 78 -12.76 -1.09 -6.34
N ARG A 79 -13.58 -2.11 -6.66
CA ARG A 79 -14.57 -2.64 -5.71
C ARG A 79 -13.92 -3.15 -4.44
N ARG A 80 -12.80 -3.86 -4.57
CA ARG A 80 -12.07 -4.41 -3.42
C ARG A 80 -11.44 -3.32 -2.57
N VAL A 81 -10.86 -2.31 -3.18
CA VAL A 81 -10.33 -1.15 -2.45
C VAL A 81 -11.46 -0.40 -1.75
N ASN A 82 -12.60 -0.23 -2.40
CA ASN A 82 -13.75 0.44 -1.81
C ASN A 82 -14.30 -0.31 -0.59
N LYS A 83 -14.22 -1.63 -0.56
CA LYS A 83 -14.58 -2.41 0.63
C LYS A 83 -13.72 -2.06 1.84
N ILE A 84 -12.43 -1.84 1.62
CA ILE A 84 -11.51 -1.42 2.69
C ILE A 84 -11.92 -0.03 3.18
N THR A 85 -12.18 0.90 2.29
CA THR A 85 -12.62 2.26 2.62
C THR A 85 -13.93 2.25 3.40
N GLU A 86 -14.90 1.44 2.99
CA GLU A 86 -16.18 1.32 3.68
C GLU A 86 -16.02 0.71 5.06
N TYR A 87 -15.16 -0.29 5.19
CA TYR A 87 -14.88 -0.91 6.49
C TYR A 87 -14.24 0.08 7.45
N GLU A 88 -13.25 0.85 6.98
CA GLU A 88 -12.59 1.90 7.74
C GLU A 88 -13.59 2.94 8.24
N LYS A 89 -14.49 3.38 7.37
CA LYS A 89 -15.54 4.33 7.68
C LYS A 89 -16.48 3.79 8.76
N ARG A 90 -16.86 2.51 8.67
CA ARG A 90 -17.73 1.84 9.63
C ARG A 90 -17.09 1.77 11.02
N ILE A 91 -15.81 1.42 11.09
CA ILE A 91 -15.07 1.39 12.37
C ILE A 91 -15.08 2.76 13.02
N LYS A 92 -14.85 3.82 12.24
CA LYS A 92 -14.86 5.19 12.71
C LYS A 92 -16.23 5.60 13.25
N GLU A 93 -17.30 5.25 12.57
CA GLU A 93 -18.66 5.54 12.99
C GLU A 93 -18.99 4.81 14.31
N ASP A 94 -18.62 3.53 14.41
CA ASP A 94 -18.85 2.73 15.62
C ASP A 94 -18.08 3.28 16.81
N ALA A 95 -16.89 3.84 16.61
CA ALA A 95 -16.09 4.44 17.68
C ALA A 95 -16.71 5.72 18.25
N LEU A 96 -17.64 6.36 17.54
CA LEU A 96 -18.32 7.56 17.98
C LEU A 96 -19.57 7.28 18.80
N VAL A 97 -19.98 6.03 18.88
CA VAL A 97 -21.13 5.57 19.66
C VAL A 97 -20.67 5.06 21.04
#